data_faa13e295450903bf4e577342f547719
#
_entry.id   faa13e295450903bf4e577342f547719
#
_cell.length_a   1.000
_cell.length_b   1.000
_cell.length_c   1.000
_cell.angle_alpha   90.00
_cell.angle_beta   90.00
_cell.angle_gamma   90.00
#
_symmetry.space_group_name_H-M   'P 1'
#
loop_
_entity.id
_entity.type
_entity.pdbx_description
1 polymer ?
#
loop_
_entity_poly.entity_id
_entity_poly.type
_entity_poly.pdbx_seq_one_letter_code
_entity_poly.pdbx_strand_id
1 'polypeptide(L)'
;MTSPARPAALSDSQLDRVEGVLLGQAVGDAMGAPYEPGDIPFTGTPELLGGGFGDYAPGEWSDDTQMSLYIARVAATGADLTSREALDEIARGFCRWVALDGASDVGVQTRRVLGAVVDSRDEPGIAARMRAAAADLDAATRRTGGNGALMRNGIVGLTRLDDRWATAASARAVAELTHADPLAGDCCVIHAEMIRSAVMGPPWRGGHLPAAAAAMRALDLIPAERRNYWRDLFDGGILSDSRCLEPPSGDGFTVHALGHAT
;
A
#
# COMPACT_ATOMS: atom_id res chain seq x y z
N MET A 1 5.46 35.32 -11.26
CA MET A 1 5.47 33.97 -10.65
C MET A 1 4.47 34.02 -9.51
N THR A 2 3.28 33.48 -9.70
CA THR A 2 2.27 33.37 -8.65
C THR A 2 2.71 32.28 -7.68
N SER A 3 2.84 32.63 -6.39
CA SER A 3 3.07 31.65 -5.33
C SER A 3 1.99 30.56 -5.41
N PRO A 4 2.33 29.25 -5.29
CA PRO A 4 1.32 28.21 -5.26
C PRO A 4 0.35 28.53 -4.11
N ALA A 5 -0.94 28.47 -4.42
CA ALA A 5 -1.99 28.68 -3.43
C ALA A 5 -1.76 27.68 -2.27
N ARG A 6 -1.80 28.18 -1.04
CA ARG A 6 -1.72 27.32 0.15
C ARG A 6 -2.91 26.36 0.09
N PRO A 7 -2.70 25.02 0.24
CA PRO A 7 -3.81 24.08 0.24
C PRO A 7 -4.85 24.50 1.28
N ALA A 8 -6.13 24.38 0.94
CA ALA A 8 -7.22 24.67 1.87
C ALA A 8 -7.07 23.80 3.12
N ALA A 9 -7.31 24.37 4.30
CA ALA A 9 -7.28 23.59 5.52
C ALA A 9 -8.37 22.51 5.47
N LEU A 10 -8.03 21.30 5.91
CA LEU A 10 -8.99 20.20 6.03
C LEU A 10 -10.03 20.53 7.10
N SER A 11 -11.28 20.13 6.89
CA SER A 11 -12.32 20.20 7.92
C SER A 11 -12.08 19.13 8.99
N ASP A 12 -12.68 19.32 10.18
CA ASP A 12 -12.57 18.35 11.29
C ASP A 12 -12.99 16.93 10.84
N SER A 13 -14.04 16.81 10.04
CA SER A 13 -14.49 15.52 9.47
C SER A 13 -13.50 14.92 8.46
N GLN A 14 -12.70 15.72 7.79
CA GLN A 14 -11.64 15.23 6.93
C GLN A 14 -10.42 14.79 7.75
N LEU A 15 -10.09 15.56 8.80
CA LEU A 15 -9.02 15.19 9.74
C LEU A 15 -9.33 13.86 10.44
N ASP A 16 -10.54 13.67 10.93
CA ASP A 16 -11.01 12.41 11.51
C ASP A 16 -10.82 11.22 10.53
N ARG A 17 -11.14 11.42 9.24
CA ARG A 17 -10.91 10.39 8.23
C ARG A 17 -9.41 10.15 7.92
N VAL A 18 -8.59 11.19 7.95
CA VAL A 18 -7.12 11.05 7.83
C VAL A 18 -6.55 10.20 8.96
N GLU A 19 -6.95 10.48 10.20
CA GLU A 19 -6.54 9.68 11.36
C GLU A 19 -7.04 8.23 11.23
N GLY A 20 -8.27 8.06 10.75
CA GLY A 20 -8.89 6.76 10.52
C GLY A 20 -8.13 5.88 9.52
N VAL A 21 -7.39 6.42 8.57
CA VAL A 21 -6.62 5.63 7.59
C VAL A 21 -5.50 4.84 8.28
N LEU A 22 -4.66 5.50 9.09
CA LEU A 22 -3.54 4.83 9.77
C LEU A 22 -4.00 3.94 10.92
N LEU A 23 -4.97 4.42 11.72
CA LEU A 23 -5.52 3.64 12.81
C LEU A 23 -6.27 2.41 12.29
N GLY A 24 -7.07 2.58 11.25
CA GLY A 24 -7.81 1.48 10.61
C GLY A 24 -6.87 0.44 10.00
N GLN A 25 -5.79 0.88 9.37
CA GLN A 25 -4.76 -0.03 8.85
C GLN A 25 -4.12 -0.83 9.99
N ALA A 26 -3.65 -0.18 11.05
CA ALA A 26 -2.99 -0.86 12.17
C ALA A 26 -3.91 -1.85 12.91
N VAL A 27 -5.18 -1.47 13.09
CA VAL A 27 -6.18 -2.35 13.71
C VAL A 27 -6.52 -3.52 12.80
N GLY A 28 -6.73 -3.27 11.50
CA GLY A 28 -7.04 -4.31 10.51
C GLY A 28 -5.90 -5.31 10.38
N ASP A 29 -4.66 -4.85 10.32
CA ASP A 29 -3.43 -5.64 10.31
C ASP A 29 -3.34 -6.52 11.57
N ALA A 30 -3.41 -5.94 12.78
CA ALA A 30 -3.35 -6.69 14.04
C ALA A 30 -4.49 -7.72 14.21
N MET A 31 -5.64 -7.47 13.57
CA MET A 31 -6.76 -8.42 13.54
C MET A 31 -6.58 -9.50 12.47
N GLY A 32 -5.88 -9.19 11.37
CA GLY A 32 -5.65 -10.10 10.25
C GLY A 32 -4.49 -11.06 10.45
N ALA A 33 -3.38 -10.57 11.00
CA ALA A 33 -2.13 -11.30 11.15
C ALA A 33 -2.26 -12.71 11.76
N PRO A 34 -3.10 -12.97 12.77
CA PRO A 34 -3.26 -14.34 13.30
C PRO A 34 -3.79 -15.36 12.31
N TYR A 35 -4.51 -14.91 11.30
CA TYR A 35 -5.21 -15.79 10.33
C TYR A 35 -4.40 -16.02 9.05
N GLU A 36 -3.33 -15.29 8.81
CA GLU A 36 -2.51 -15.38 7.60
C GLU A 36 -1.88 -16.76 7.36
N PRO A 37 -1.36 -17.48 8.39
CA PRO A 37 -0.82 -18.81 8.19
C PRO A 37 -1.89 -19.85 7.78
N GLY A 38 -3.17 -19.57 8.03
CA GLY A 38 -4.29 -20.45 7.69
C GLY A 38 -4.50 -21.62 8.65
N ASP A 39 -3.77 -21.68 9.75
CA ASP A 39 -3.90 -22.71 10.80
C ASP A 39 -4.98 -22.35 11.85
N ILE A 40 -5.37 -21.09 11.95
CA ILE A 40 -6.49 -20.64 12.78
C ILE A 40 -7.72 -20.43 11.90
N PRO A 41 -8.83 -21.18 12.12
CA PRO A 41 -10.05 -20.99 11.34
C PRO A 41 -10.68 -19.62 11.58
N PHE A 42 -11.01 -18.89 10.51
CA PHE A 42 -11.79 -17.67 10.62
C PHE A 42 -13.28 -18.00 10.81
N THR A 43 -13.86 -17.57 11.91
CA THR A 43 -15.26 -17.88 12.29
C THR A 43 -16.23 -16.73 11.99
N GLY A 44 -15.79 -15.71 11.23
CA GLY A 44 -16.61 -14.56 10.82
C GLY A 44 -16.45 -13.32 11.69
N THR A 45 -15.78 -13.40 12.84
CA THR A 45 -15.43 -12.25 13.69
C THR A 45 -13.94 -12.31 13.97
N PRO A 46 -13.14 -11.35 13.47
CA PRO A 46 -11.70 -11.31 13.74
C PRO A 46 -11.44 -10.89 15.18
N GLU A 47 -10.42 -11.49 15.80
CA GLU A 47 -9.99 -11.22 17.17
C GLU A 47 -8.49 -10.87 17.19
N LEU A 48 -8.06 -10.09 18.16
CA LEU A 48 -6.66 -9.70 18.36
C LEU A 48 -5.89 -10.83 19.09
N LEU A 49 -5.72 -11.97 18.42
CA LEU A 49 -5.15 -13.18 19.02
C LEU A 49 -3.62 -13.16 19.14
N GLY A 50 -2.96 -12.38 18.28
CA GLY A 50 -1.52 -12.48 18.10
C GLY A 50 -1.12 -13.74 17.32
N GLY A 51 0.17 -14.06 17.24
CA GLY A 51 0.68 -15.17 16.41
C GLY A 51 1.04 -14.70 15.00
N GLY A 52 0.52 -15.36 13.97
CA GLY A 52 0.90 -15.07 12.59
C GLY A 52 2.31 -15.50 12.24
N PHE A 53 2.82 -15.08 11.08
CA PHE A 53 4.18 -15.46 10.65
C PHE A 53 5.30 -14.85 11.48
N GLY A 54 5.03 -13.72 12.16
CA GLY A 54 6.01 -12.99 12.98
C GLY A 54 5.96 -13.33 14.48
N ASP A 55 5.09 -14.25 14.89
CA ASP A 55 4.84 -14.59 16.31
C ASP A 55 4.49 -13.34 17.15
N TYR A 56 3.57 -12.52 16.62
CA TYR A 56 3.16 -11.23 17.21
C TYR A 56 2.39 -11.41 18.53
N ALA A 57 2.53 -10.45 19.44
CA ALA A 57 1.71 -10.40 20.64
C ALA A 57 0.24 -10.06 20.31
N PRO A 58 -0.74 -10.42 21.15
CA PRO A 58 -2.13 -10.02 20.94
C PRO A 58 -2.29 -8.51 20.79
N GLY A 59 -2.84 -8.07 19.65
CA GLY A 59 -3.00 -6.66 19.29
C GLY A 59 -1.76 -5.99 18.70
N GLU A 60 -0.68 -6.72 18.51
CA GLU A 60 0.49 -6.25 17.79
C GLU A 60 0.24 -6.32 16.27
N TRP A 61 0.66 -5.30 15.53
CA TRP A 61 0.59 -5.23 14.07
C TRP A 61 1.82 -5.84 13.40
N SER A 62 1.65 -6.29 12.16
CA SER A 62 2.67 -6.97 11.36
C SER A 62 3.51 -5.99 10.49
N ASP A 63 4.17 -6.54 9.48
CA ASP A 63 4.98 -5.80 8.51
C ASP A 63 4.16 -4.79 7.70
N ASP A 64 2.87 -4.99 7.49
CA ASP A 64 1.94 -4.07 6.83
C ASP A 64 2.02 -2.68 7.45
N THR A 65 1.83 -2.60 8.75
CA THR A 65 1.88 -1.33 9.49
C THR A 65 3.32 -0.89 9.74
N GLN A 66 4.22 -1.81 10.07
CA GLN A 66 5.63 -1.49 10.29
C GLN A 66 6.23 -0.76 9.08
N MET A 67 6.03 -1.27 7.87
CA MET A 67 6.53 -0.63 6.64
C MET A 67 5.81 0.70 6.34
N SER A 68 4.51 0.78 6.59
CA SER A 68 3.75 2.03 6.46
C SER A 68 4.32 3.16 7.32
N LEU A 69 4.77 2.87 8.53
CA LEU A 69 5.34 3.87 9.44
C LEU A 69 6.63 4.50 8.91
N TYR A 70 7.46 3.76 8.15
CA TYR A 70 8.63 4.36 7.49
C TYR A 70 8.24 5.34 6.39
N ILE A 71 7.19 5.04 5.63
CA ILE A 71 6.65 5.97 4.64
C ILE A 71 6.03 7.19 5.35
N ALA A 72 5.26 6.96 6.41
CA ALA A 72 4.59 8.01 7.20
C ALA A 72 5.59 9.02 7.78
N ARG A 73 6.72 8.57 8.30
CA ARG A 73 7.78 9.44 8.84
C ARG A 73 8.32 10.41 7.77
N VAL A 74 8.51 9.94 6.54
CA VAL A 74 8.95 10.80 5.42
C VAL A 74 7.81 11.72 4.98
N ALA A 75 6.59 11.21 4.83
CA ALA A 75 5.42 11.98 4.46
C ALA A 75 5.12 13.12 5.46
N ALA A 76 5.29 12.87 6.76
CA ALA A 76 5.07 13.85 7.82
C ALA A 76 6.01 15.07 7.74
N THR A 77 7.11 14.99 7.02
CA THR A 77 7.99 16.14 6.75
C THR A 77 7.43 17.09 5.67
N GLY A 78 6.36 16.69 4.99
CA GLY A 78 5.82 17.40 3.83
C GLY A 78 6.61 17.17 2.54
N ALA A 79 7.52 16.18 2.52
CA ALA A 79 8.33 15.86 1.35
C ALA A 79 7.46 15.35 0.19
N ASP A 80 7.87 15.69 -1.02
CA ASP A 80 7.34 15.08 -2.24
C ASP A 80 7.86 13.63 -2.34
N LEU A 81 6.97 12.65 -2.20
CA LEU A 81 7.34 11.22 -2.24
C LEU A 81 7.81 10.75 -3.62
N THR A 82 7.78 11.59 -4.64
CA THR A 82 8.41 11.31 -5.94
C THR A 82 9.84 11.81 -6.01
N SER A 83 10.27 12.65 -5.06
CA SER A 83 11.64 13.17 -5.03
C SER A 83 12.64 12.06 -4.71
N ARG A 84 13.84 12.21 -5.26
CA ARG A 84 14.94 11.27 -5.02
C ARG A 84 15.26 11.15 -3.52
N GLU A 85 15.29 12.29 -2.84
CA GLU A 85 15.64 12.39 -1.43
C GLU A 85 14.60 11.67 -0.55
N ALA A 86 13.32 11.87 -0.80
CA ALA A 86 12.24 11.18 -0.08
C ALA A 86 12.26 9.67 -0.33
N LEU A 87 12.46 9.26 -1.58
CA LEU A 87 12.55 7.84 -1.93
C LEU A 87 13.80 7.17 -1.35
N ASP A 88 14.94 7.86 -1.34
CA ASP A 88 16.16 7.36 -0.68
C ASP A 88 15.94 7.20 0.83
N GLU A 89 15.19 8.12 1.48
CA GLU A 89 14.89 8.02 2.91
C GLU A 89 13.93 6.87 3.22
N ILE A 90 12.89 6.67 2.41
CA ILE A 90 11.98 5.52 2.55
C ILE A 90 12.75 4.21 2.35
N ALA A 91 13.55 4.12 1.30
CA ALA A 91 14.35 2.92 0.99
C ALA A 91 15.35 2.60 2.11
N ARG A 92 16.00 3.61 2.67
CA ARG A 92 16.88 3.48 3.83
C ARG A 92 16.10 2.96 5.05
N GLY A 93 14.89 3.50 5.27
CA GLY A 93 14.00 3.05 6.32
C GLY A 93 13.65 1.56 6.21
N PHE A 94 13.31 1.09 5.01
CA PHE A 94 13.01 -0.33 4.78
C PHE A 94 14.24 -1.23 5.01
N CYS A 95 15.42 -0.79 4.58
CA CYS A 95 16.66 -1.53 4.87
C CYS A 95 16.96 -1.57 6.37
N ARG A 96 16.72 -0.46 7.08
CA ARG A 96 16.91 -0.37 8.53
C ARG A 96 15.94 -1.31 9.25
N TRP A 97 14.68 -1.35 8.85
CA TRP A 97 13.66 -2.23 9.40
C TRP A 97 14.12 -3.71 9.37
N VAL A 98 14.58 -4.18 8.22
CA VAL A 98 15.06 -5.57 8.07
C VAL A 98 16.36 -5.83 8.83
N ALA A 99 17.29 -4.87 8.86
CA ALA A 99 18.63 -5.09 9.40
C ALA A 99 18.74 -4.84 10.92
N LEU A 100 17.95 -3.92 11.47
CA LEU A 100 18.18 -3.38 12.82
C LEU A 100 16.94 -3.40 13.72
N ASP A 101 15.75 -3.20 13.15
CA ASP A 101 14.55 -2.93 13.94
C ASP A 101 13.70 -4.21 14.17
N GLY A 102 14.24 -5.39 13.84
CA GLY A 102 13.69 -6.69 14.24
C GLY A 102 12.48 -7.15 13.41
N ALA A 103 12.51 -6.92 12.09
CA ALA A 103 11.48 -7.46 11.19
C ALA A 103 11.37 -8.99 11.34
N SER A 104 10.27 -9.46 11.92
CA SER A 104 10.01 -10.89 12.16
C SER A 104 9.31 -11.54 10.98
N ASP A 105 8.40 -10.82 10.33
CA ASP A 105 7.74 -11.22 9.11
C ASP A 105 8.18 -10.34 7.95
N VAL A 106 8.71 -10.93 6.90
CA VAL A 106 9.12 -10.22 5.69
C VAL A 106 8.75 -11.07 4.49
N GLY A 107 7.81 -10.60 3.69
CA GLY A 107 7.39 -11.29 2.47
C GLY A 107 8.58 -11.64 1.56
N VAL A 108 8.53 -12.81 0.92
CA VAL A 108 9.64 -13.39 0.14
C VAL A 108 10.21 -12.43 -0.90
N GLN A 109 9.36 -11.73 -1.64
CA GLN A 109 9.77 -10.76 -2.66
C GLN A 109 10.49 -9.56 -2.01
N THR A 110 9.90 -8.96 -0.99
CA THR A 110 10.47 -7.83 -0.23
C THR A 110 11.84 -8.21 0.35
N ARG A 111 11.94 -9.40 0.96
CA ARG A 111 13.20 -9.91 1.53
C ARG A 111 14.31 -10.02 0.49
N ARG A 112 13.99 -10.51 -0.73
CA ARG A 112 14.97 -10.64 -1.82
C ARG A 112 15.46 -9.28 -2.30
N VAL A 113 14.55 -8.32 -2.50
CA VAL A 113 14.90 -6.97 -2.97
C VAL A 113 15.72 -6.24 -1.91
N LEU A 114 15.29 -6.23 -0.65
CA LEU A 114 16.02 -5.56 0.43
C LEU A 114 17.36 -6.21 0.69
N GLY A 115 17.44 -7.55 0.66
CA GLY A 115 18.69 -8.29 0.85
C GLY A 115 19.75 -7.97 -0.22
N ALA A 116 19.34 -7.60 -1.44
CA ALA A 116 20.27 -7.22 -2.49
C ALA A 116 20.92 -5.84 -2.28
N VAL A 117 20.36 -4.98 -1.40
CA VAL A 117 20.82 -3.58 -1.26
C VAL A 117 21.10 -3.14 0.17
N VAL A 118 20.78 -3.97 1.16
CA VAL A 118 20.86 -3.62 2.59
C VAL A 118 22.25 -3.18 3.05
N ASP A 119 23.30 -3.77 2.50
CA ASP A 119 24.69 -3.44 2.86
C ASP A 119 25.12 -2.06 2.36
N SER A 120 24.43 -1.54 1.32
CA SER A 120 24.67 -0.20 0.77
C SER A 120 23.62 0.84 1.21
N ARG A 121 22.86 0.56 2.29
CA ARG A 121 21.73 1.39 2.73
C ARG A 121 22.09 2.84 3.05
N ASP A 122 23.31 3.07 3.52
CA ASP A 122 23.75 4.41 3.91
C ASP A 122 24.36 5.22 2.74
N GLU A 123 24.48 4.59 1.56
CA GLU A 123 24.99 5.25 0.37
C GLU A 123 23.89 6.05 -0.35
N PRO A 124 24.22 7.19 -0.99
CA PRO A 124 23.29 7.94 -1.83
C PRO A 124 22.73 7.09 -2.98
N GLY A 125 21.46 7.29 -3.32
CA GLY A 125 20.81 6.59 -4.44
C GLY A 125 20.35 5.18 -4.11
N ILE A 126 20.12 4.86 -2.83
CA ILE A 126 19.61 3.56 -2.38
C ILE A 126 18.26 3.22 -3.04
N ALA A 127 17.37 4.19 -3.25
CA ALA A 127 16.09 3.96 -3.93
C ALA A 127 16.26 3.47 -5.36
N ALA A 128 17.22 4.04 -6.10
CA ALA A 128 17.51 3.62 -7.47
C ALA A 128 18.06 2.18 -7.51
N ARG A 129 18.97 1.82 -6.58
CA ARG A 129 19.47 0.44 -6.46
C ARG A 129 18.38 -0.54 -6.07
N MET A 130 17.49 -0.14 -5.16
CA MET A 130 16.36 -0.98 -4.73
C MET A 130 15.40 -1.24 -5.89
N ARG A 131 15.05 -0.22 -6.69
CA ARG A 131 14.25 -0.39 -7.90
C ARG A 131 14.94 -1.28 -8.94
N ALA A 132 16.23 -1.13 -9.13
CA ALA A 132 16.99 -2.00 -10.03
C ALA A 132 16.92 -3.46 -9.56
N ALA A 133 17.11 -3.74 -8.26
CA ALA A 133 16.99 -5.08 -7.70
C ALA A 133 15.56 -5.65 -7.87
N ALA A 134 14.52 -4.81 -7.72
CA ALA A 134 13.14 -5.22 -7.97
C ALA A 134 12.90 -5.55 -9.45
N ALA A 135 13.44 -4.77 -10.37
CA ALA A 135 13.34 -5.00 -11.81
C ALA A 135 14.09 -6.27 -12.23
N ASP A 136 15.30 -6.50 -11.69
CA ASP A 136 16.07 -7.72 -11.96
C ASP A 136 15.33 -8.98 -11.46
N LEU A 137 14.70 -8.90 -10.29
CA LEU A 137 13.89 -9.98 -9.75
C LEU A 137 12.68 -10.27 -10.64
N ASP A 138 11.99 -9.22 -11.13
CA ASP A 138 10.86 -9.38 -12.04
C ASP A 138 11.29 -9.99 -13.37
N ALA A 139 12.37 -9.50 -13.96
CA ALA A 139 12.93 -10.04 -15.21
C ALA A 139 13.29 -11.53 -15.09
N ALA A 140 13.82 -11.93 -13.93
CA ALA A 140 14.24 -13.31 -13.68
C ALA A 140 13.07 -14.27 -13.39
N THR A 141 12.01 -13.80 -12.71
CA THR A 141 10.99 -14.71 -12.18
C THR A 141 9.62 -14.56 -12.81
N ARG A 142 9.28 -13.37 -13.30
CA ARG A 142 7.93 -13.00 -13.76
C ARG A 142 6.83 -13.28 -12.73
N ARG A 143 7.17 -13.24 -11.45
CA ARG A 143 6.31 -13.54 -10.30
C ARG A 143 6.54 -12.53 -9.20
N THR A 144 6.33 -11.24 -9.51
CA THR A 144 6.60 -10.12 -8.61
C THR A 144 5.36 -9.25 -8.34
N GLY A 145 4.17 -9.80 -8.62
CA GLY A 145 2.87 -9.18 -8.36
C GLY A 145 2.37 -9.41 -6.93
N GLY A 146 3.26 -9.54 -5.94
CA GLY A 146 2.86 -9.67 -4.53
C GLY A 146 2.18 -8.41 -3.99
N ASN A 147 1.41 -8.56 -2.89
CA ASN A 147 0.67 -7.48 -2.25
C ASN A 147 1.52 -6.59 -1.31
N GLY A 148 2.80 -6.91 -1.11
CA GLY A 148 3.68 -6.21 -0.17
C GLY A 148 3.92 -4.72 -0.45
N ALA A 149 3.59 -4.22 -1.64
CA ALA A 149 3.53 -2.78 -1.89
C ALA A 149 2.17 -2.18 -1.52
N LEU A 150 1.08 -2.92 -1.75
CA LEU A 150 -0.29 -2.48 -1.51
C LEU A 150 -0.60 -2.36 -0.02
N MET A 151 -0.21 -3.34 0.78
CA MET A 151 -0.44 -3.42 2.22
C MET A 151 0.01 -2.15 2.98
N ARG A 152 1.11 -1.53 2.54
CA ARG A 152 1.71 -0.33 3.17
C ARG A 152 1.33 0.99 2.50
N ASN A 153 0.43 0.98 1.52
CA ASN A 153 0.15 2.13 0.65
C ASN A 153 -0.84 3.13 1.24
N GLY A 154 -1.53 2.81 2.35
CA GLY A 154 -2.58 3.65 2.92
C GLY A 154 -2.17 5.10 3.15
N ILE A 155 -1.03 5.31 3.78
CA ILE A 155 -0.47 6.63 4.04
C ILE A 155 -0.18 7.45 2.77
N VAL A 156 0.18 6.80 1.67
CA VAL A 156 0.51 7.51 0.43
C VAL A 156 -0.71 8.23 -0.14
N GLY A 157 -1.91 7.63 0.01
CA GLY A 157 -3.18 8.24 -0.39
C GLY A 157 -3.49 9.57 0.33
N LEU A 158 -2.81 9.87 1.44
CA LEU A 158 -2.98 11.09 2.24
C LEU A 158 -2.03 12.23 1.87
N THR A 159 -0.97 11.97 1.10
CA THR A 159 0.15 12.91 0.96
C THR A 159 -0.13 14.11 0.04
N ARG A 160 -1.02 13.96 -0.94
CA ARG A 160 -1.38 15.00 -1.92
C ARG A 160 -2.89 15.00 -2.17
N LEU A 161 -3.66 15.23 -1.09
CA LEU A 161 -5.14 15.16 -1.11
C LEU A 161 -5.79 16.12 -2.13
N ASP A 162 -5.14 17.22 -2.43
CA ASP A 162 -5.56 18.25 -3.39
C ASP A 162 -5.23 17.91 -4.85
N ASP A 163 -4.32 16.94 -5.09
CA ASP A 163 -3.84 16.58 -6.43
C ASP A 163 -3.81 15.06 -6.63
N ARG A 164 -4.81 14.53 -7.32
CA ARG A 164 -4.93 13.09 -7.60
C ARG A 164 -3.79 12.54 -8.46
N TRP A 165 -3.23 13.36 -9.35
CA TRP A 165 -2.12 12.93 -10.21
C TRP A 165 -0.82 12.81 -9.43
N ALA A 166 -0.57 13.78 -8.54
CA ALA A 166 0.56 13.71 -7.64
C ALA A 166 0.44 12.56 -6.64
N THR A 167 -0.77 12.28 -6.11
CA THR A 167 -1.05 11.11 -5.28
C THR A 167 -0.74 9.81 -6.04
N ALA A 168 -1.22 9.67 -7.26
CA ALA A 168 -0.96 8.50 -8.10
C ALA A 168 0.54 8.32 -8.42
N ALA A 169 1.24 9.40 -8.75
CA ALA A 169 2.67 9.37 -8.98
C ALA A 169 3.45 8.91 -7.73
N SER A 170 3.07 9.42 -6.56
CA SER A 170 3.67 9.01 -5.28
C SER A 170 3.41 7.53 -4.98
N ALA A 171 2.18 7.05 -5.19
CA ALA A 171 1.83 5.65 -4.94
C ALA A 171 2.65 4.70 -5.82
N ARG A 172 2.76 5.01 -7.11
CA ARG A 172 3.59 4.23 -8.04
C ARG A 172 5.08 4.28 -7.65
N ALA A 173 5.60 5.48 -7.36
CA ALA A 173 7.00 5.66 -7.02
C ALA A 173 7.43 4.88 -5.78
N VAL A 174 6.59 4.84 -4.76
CA VAL A 174 6.84 4.08 -3.52
C VAL A 174 6.67 2.57 -3.74
N ALA A 175 5.67 2.14 -4.52
CA ALA A 175 5.45 0.73 -4.84
C ALA A 175 6.65 0.13 -5.56
N GLU A 176 7.16 0.83 -6.57
CA GLU A 176 8.28 0.41 -7.41
C GLU A 176 9.62 0.26 -6.68
N LEU A 177 9.74 0.74 -5.44
CA LEU A 177 10.93 0.46 -4.63
C LEU A 177 11.18 -1.04 -4.47
N THR A 178 10.12 -1.84 -4.38
CA THR A 178 10.23 -3.29 -4.13
C THR A 178 9.43 -4.16 -5.10
N HIS A 179 8.49 -3.58 -5.85
CA HIS A 179 7.57 -4.31 -6.72
C HIS A 179 7.59 -3.72 -8.13
N ALA A 180 8.29 -4.40 -9.04
CA ALA A 180 8.42 -3.96 -10.43
C ALA A 180 7.27 -4.42 -11.33
N ASP A 181 6.43 -5.36 -10.88
CA ASP A 181 5.24 -5.77 -11.62
C ASP A 181 4.31 -4.56 -11.84
N PRO A 182 3.93 -4.26 -13.10
CA PRO A 182 3.07 -3.12 -13.40
C PRO A 182 1.72 -3.14 -12.67
N LEU A 183 1.16 -4.32 -12.40
CA LEU A 183 -0.11 -4.46 -11.70
C LEU A 183 0.02 -4.10 -10.22
N ALA A 184 1.17 -4.37 -9.58
CA ALA A 184 1.42 -3.93 -8.21
C ALA A 184 1.40 -2.39 -8.10
N GLY A 185 2.04 -1.71 -9.05
CA GLY A 185 2.00 -0.25 -9.13
C GLY A 185 0.59 0.28 -9.41
N ASP A 186 -0.16 -0.36 -10.30
CA ASP A 186 -1.54 0.02 -10.62
C ASP A 186 -2.47 -0.16 -9.40
N CYS A 187 -2.37 -1.28 -8.66
CA CYS A 187 -3.12 -1.50 -7.42
C CYS A 187 -2.86 -0.38 -6.40
N CYS A 188 -1.60 0.01 -6.21
CA CYS A 188 -1.26 1.10 -5.30
C CYS A 188 -1.86 2.44 -5.75
N VAL A 189 -1.87 2.74 -7.05
CA VAL A 189 -2.51 3.94 -7.61
C VAL A 189 -4.02 3.94 -7.36
N ILE A 190 -4.69 2.83 -7.66
CA ILE A 190 -6.14 2.67 -7.46
C ILE A 190 -6.49 2.83 -5.98
N HIS A 191 -5.79 2.12 -5.11
CA HIS A 191 -6.00 2.18 -3.65
C HIS A 191 -5.75 3.59 -3.09
N ALA A 192 -4.67 4.26 -3.51
CA ALA A 192 -4.40 5.63 -3.06
C ALA A 192 -5.49 6.62 -3.48
N GLU A 193 -6.04 6.50 -4.71
CA GLU A 193 -7.17 7.32 -5.16
C GLU A 193 -8.46 6.99 -4.40
N MET A 194 -8.69 5.74 -4.03
CA MET A 194 -9.82 5.35 -3.20
C MET A 194 -9.74 6.01 -1.82
N ILE A 195 -8.57 5.95 -1.16
CA ILE A 195 -8.31 6.61 0.13
C ILE A 195 -8.49 8.13 0.01
N ARG A 196 -7.84 8.75 -0.99
CA ARG A 196 -7.96 10.18 -1.23
C ARG A 196 -9.42 10.59 -1.42
N SER A 197 -10.18 9.81 -2.20
CA SER A 197 -11.61 10.05 -2.45
C SER A 197 -12.44 9.88 -1.18
N ALA A 198 -12.13 8.91 -0.34
CA ALA A 198 -12.82 8.69 0.94
C ALA A 198 -12.59 9.86 1.90
N VAL A 199 -11.36 10.38 1.97
CA VAL A 199 -11.01 11.53 2.83
C VAL A 199 -11.63 12.82 2.32
N MET A 200 -11.52 13.10 1.01
CA MET A 200 -11.95 14.38 0.41
C MET A 200 -13.42 14.43 0.03
N GLY A 201 -14.08 13.28 -0.05
CA GLY A 201 -15.50 13.18 -0.40
C GLY A 201 -16.44 13.80 0.64
N PRO A 202 -17.72 13.92 0.30
CA PRO A 202 -18.73 14.40 1.25
C PRO A 202 -18.81 13.48 2.46
N PRO A 203 -19.29 13.98 3.62
CA PRO A 203 -19.53 13.14 4.79
C PRO A 203 -20.43 11.95 4.44
N TRP A 204 -19.96 10.77 4.84
CA TRP A 204 -20.69 9.56 4.58
C TRP A 204 -21.99 9.49 5.44
N ARG A 205 -23.11 9.23 4.80
CA ARG A 205 -24.42 9.19 5.46
C ARG A 205 -25.07 7.81 5.29
N GLY A 206 -24.43 6.78 5.87
CA GLY A 206 -24.97 5.42 5.88
C GLY A 206 -25.08 4.77 4.48
N GLY A 207 -24.56 3.60 4.30
CA GLY A 207 -24.40 2.92 3.03
C GLY A 207 -22.96 2.52 2.79
N HIS A 208 -22.67 1.78 1.76
CA HIS A 208 -21.29 1.42 1.44
C HIS A 208 -20.54 2.63 0.92
N LEU A 209 -19.27 2.79 1.34
CA LEU A 209 -18.34 3.69 0.68
C LEU A 209 -18.43 3.43 -0.83
N PRO A 210 -18.52 4.46 -1.68
CA PRO A 210 -18.49 4.25 -3.13
C PRO A 210 -17.06 3.89 -3.59
N ALA A 211 -16.49 2.85 -2.97
CA ALA A 211 -15.15 2.35 -3.26
C ALA A 211 -15.03 1.99 -4.74
N ALA A 212 -16.01 1.26 -5.27
CA ALA A 212 -16.09 0.92 -6.68
C ALA A 212 -16.09 2.17 -7.58
N ALA A 213 -16.85 3.21 -7.23
CA ALA A 213 -16.86 4.45 -7.99
C ALA A 213 -15.52 5.19 -7.93
N ALA A 214 -14.81 5.14 -6.80
CA ALA A 214 -13.47 5.72 -6.68
C ALA A 214 -12.45 4.91 -7.48
N ALA A 215 -12.51 3.58 -7.44
CA ALA A 215 -11.68 2.69 -8.24
C ALA A 215 -11.89 2.91 -9.74
N MET A 216 -13.14 3.02 -10.20
CA MET A 216 -13.45 3.35 -11.61
C MET A 216 -12.86 4.70 -12.03
N ARG A 217 -12.92 5.72 -11.17
CA ARG A 217 -12.26 7.02 -11.45
C ARG A 217 -10.74 6.91 -11.51
N ALA A 218 -10.14 5.98 -10.78
CA ALA A 218 -8.70 5.76 -10.80
C ALA A 218 -8.18 5.25 -12.15
N LEU A 219 -9.04 4.71 -13.01
CA LEU A 219 -8.65 4.24 -14.35
C LEU A 219 -8.00 5.32 -15.21
N ASP A 220 -8.35 6.58 -15.02
CA ASP A 220 -7.70 7.68 -15.72
C ASP A 220 -6.21 7.82 -15.34
N LEU A 221 -5.85 7.40 -14.13
CA LEU A 221 -4.50 7.46 -13.56
C LEU A 221 -3.64 6.26 -13.97
N ILE A 222 -4.26 5.23 -14.56
CA ILE A 222 -3.59 4.03 -15.04
C ILE A 222 -3.12 4.25 -16.48
N PRO A 223 -1.92 3.75 -16.86
CA PRO A 223 -1.47 3.75 -18.24
C PRO A 223 -2.49 3.18 -19.22
N ALA A 224 -2.65 3.82 -20.36
CA ALA A 224 -3.76 3.57 -21.30
C ALA A 224 -3.85 2.09 -21.72
N GLU A 225 -2.69 1.44 -21.89
CA GLU A 225 -2.58 0.04 -22.30
C GLU A 225 -3.13 -0.98 -21.30
N ARG A 226 -3.26 -0.59 -20.02
CA ARG A 226 -3.80 -1.46 -18.96
C ARG A 226 -5.21 -1.09 -18.49
N ARG A 227 -5.78 0.02 -18.96
CA ARG A 227 -7.12 0.48 -18.54
C ARG A 227 -8.23 -0.50 -18.84
N ASN A 228 -8.16 -1.19 -19.97
CA ASN A 228 -9.17 -2.18 -20.33
C ASN A 228 -9.11 -3.40 -19.40
N TYR A 229 -7.91 -3.89 -19.08
CA TYR A 229 -7.73 -4.96 -18.11
C TYR A 229 -8.42 -4.65 -16.77
N TRP A 230 -8.20 -3.44 -16.22
CA TRP A 230 -8.81 -3.02 -14.97
C TRP A 230 -10.33 -2.80 -15.09
N ARG A 231 -10.79 -2.26 -16.21
CA ARG A 231 -12.23 -2.09 -16.45
C ARG A 231 -12.94 -3.44 -16.48
N ASP A 232 -12.40 -4.40 -17.20
CA ASP A 232 -12.98 -5.74 -17.31
C ASP A 232 -13.03 -6.44 -15.94
N LEU A 233 -12.01 -6.26 -15.09
CA LEU A 233 -12.01 -6.76 -13.72
C LEU A 233 -13.10 -6.11 -12.86
N PHE A 234 -13.27 -4.80 -12.95
CA PHE A 234 -14.25 -4.07 -12.16
C PHE A 234 -15.70 -4.40 -12.63
N ASP A 235 -15.91 -4.49 -13.94
CA ASP A 235 -17.19 -4.90 -14.53
C ASP A 235 -17.49 -6.38 -14.21
N GLY A 236 -16.46 -7.22 -14.07
CA GLY A 236 -16.55 -8.61 -13.63
C GLY A 236 -16.84 -8.79 -12.13
N GLY A 237 -16.95 -7.71 -11.37
CA GLY A 237 -17.40 -7.72 -9.98
C GLY A 237 -16.31 -7.92 -8.93
N ILE A 238 -15.03 -7.77 -9.27
CA ILE A 238 -13.92 -7.92 -8.28
C ILE A 238 -14.07 -6.97 -7.07
N LEU A 239 -14.80 -5.87 -7.23
CA LEU A 239 -15.07 -4.90 -6.18
C LEU A 239 -16.45 -5.08 -5.52
N SER A 240 -17.26 -6.06 -5.92
CA SER A 240 -18.65 -6.19 -5.48
C SER A 240 -19.05 -7.57 -5.01
N ASP A 241 -18.31 -8.61 -5.34
CA ASP A 241 -18.65 -9.98 -4.97
C ASP A 241 -17.50 -10.65 -4.23
N SER A 242 -17.61 -10.70 -2.91
CA SER A 242 -16.66 -11.41 -2.04
C SER A 242 -16.49 -12.90 -2.42
N ARG A 243 -17.46 -13.48 -3.15
CA ARG A 243 -17.39 -14.87 -3.64
C ARG A 243 -16.51 -15.02 -4.88
N CYS A 244 -16.31 -13.95 -5.65
CA CYS A 244 -15.33 -13.90 -6.74
C CYS A 244 -13.89 -13.87 -6.21
N LEU A 245 -13.75 -13.67 -4.92
CA LEU A 245 -12.53 -13.47 -4.19
C LEU A 245 -12.19 -14.65 -3.26
N GLU A 246 -12.87 -15.81 -3.42
CA GLU A 246 -12.34 -17.03 -2.81
C GLU A 246 -10.99 -17.31 -3.48
N PRO A 247 -9.86 -16.86 -2.90
CA PRO A 247 -8.59 -17.20 -3.48
C PRO A 247 -8.40 -18.70 -3.31
N PRO A 248 -7.76 -19.36 -4.24
CA PRO A 248 -7.02 -20.53 -3.84
C PRO A 248 -6.07 -20.07 -2.74
N SER A 249 -6.36 -20.49 -1.52
CA SER A 249 -5.72 -20.14 -0.25
C SER A 249 -4.43 -19.32 -0.36
N GLY A 250 -4.50 -18.02 -0.02
CA GLY A 250 -3.32 -17.24 0.34
C GLY A 250 -2.30 -17.01 -0.76
N ASP A 251 -2.70 -16.71 -2.01
CA ASP A 251 -1.75 -16.52 -3.11
C ASP A 251 -0.96 -15.20 -3.02
N GLY A 252 -1.36 -14.27 -2.13
CA GLY A 252 -0.69 -12.97 -1.93
C GLY A 252 -0.66 -12.09 -3.19
N PHE A 253 -1.47 -12.39 -4.22
CA PHE A 253 -1.49 -11.62 -5.45
C PHE A 253 -2.19 -10.27 -5.23
N THR A 254 -1.51 -9.19 -5.63
CA THR A 254 -1.91 -7.81 -5.33
C THR A 254 -3.30 -7.43 -5.84
N VAL A 255 -3.73 -7.98 -6.99
CA VAL A 255 -5.04 -7.70 -7.58
C VAL A 255 -6.16 -8.29 -6.73
N HIS A 256 -5.97 -9.52 -6.23
CA HIS A 256 -6.91 -10.15 -5.31
C HIS A 256 -6.97 -9.39 -3.97
N ALA A 257 -5.82 -9.03 -3.41
CA ALA A 257 -5.76 -8.23 -2.19
C ALA A 257 -6.49 -6.88 -2.33
N LEU A 258 -6.34 -6.19 -3.48
CA LEU A 258 -7.09 -4.95 -3.75
C LEU A 258 -8.60 -5.20 -3.75
N GLY A 259 -9.06 -6.29 -4.36
CA GLY A 259 -10.47 -6.65 -4.39
C GLY A 259 -11.06 -6.93 -3.00
N HIS A 260 -10.28 -7.51 -2.10
CA HIS A 260 -10.71 -7.75 -0.70
C HIS A 260 -10.73 -6.46 0.14
N ALA A 261 -9.94 -5.45 -0.23
CA ALA A 261 -9.86 -4.17 0.49
C ALA A 261 -10.99 -3.19 0.14
N THR A 262 -11.90 -3.55 -0.76
CA THR A 262 -13.01 -2.70 -1.26
C THR A 262 -14.36 -3.15 -0.79
#